data_1d60a504ad451a3883c119bfc73cce46
#
_entry.id   1d60a504ad451a3883c119bfc73cce46
#
_cell.length_a   1.000
_cell.length_b   1.000
_cell.length_c   1.000
_cell.angle_alpha   90.00
_cell.angle_beta   90.00
_cell.angle_gamma   90.00
#
_symmetry.space_group_name_H-M   'P 1'
#
loop_
_entity.id
_entity.type
_entity.pdbx_description
1 polymer ?
#
loop_
_entity_poly.entity_id
_entity_poly.type
_entity_poly.pdbx_seq_one_letter_code
_entity_poly.pdbx_strand_id
1 'polypeptide(L)'
;NYRLGLNIISTYSGERAVYRAVQDGGAAIRYLREFPEEFGINPDQIFMWGSSAGALIALHLSYLDDDDRPVATYGGGGDPDLGCPICEGNDYVHDPKPNAIVSCWGAIGDLDWIDADDTVPAIMFHGTADLVVPFNSGLPFTLNIALPIVYGSNLIHDRLDEVGIENYLYLED
;
A
#
# COMPACT_ATOMS: atom_id res chain seq x y z
N ASN A 1 -3.32 14.98 2.54
CA ASN A 1 -2.22 14.82 1.58
C ASN A 1 -1.09 14.05 2.24
N TYR A 2 -0.53 13.07 1.53
CA TYR A 2 0.66 12.33 1.96
C TYR A 2 1.94 13.00 1.44
N ARG A 3 3.08 12.66 2.07
CA ARG A 3 4.40 13.20 1.69
C ARG A 3 4.78 12.75 0.28
N LEU A 4 5.03 13.72 -0.60
CA LEU A 4 5.54 13.49 -1.94
C LEU A 4 7.06 13.30 -1.91
N GLY A 5 7.66 12.81 -2.99
CA GLY A 5 9.11 12.66 -3.08
C GLY A 5 9.58 11.52 -3.97
N LEU A 6 8.73 11.08 -4.88
CA LEU A 6 9.11 10.08 -5.88
C LEU A 6 10.18 10.68 -6.83
N ASN A 7 11.34 10.05 -6.87
CA ASN A 7 12.35 10.28 -7.89
C ASN A 7 12.43 9.05 -8.80
N ILE A 8 11.93 9.18 -10.01
CA ILE A 8 11.81 8.09 -10.99
C ILE A 8 13.14 7.57 -11.54
N ILE A 9 14.26 8.18 -11.18
CA ILE A 9 15.61 7.75 -11.59
C ILE A 9 16.35 6.97 -10.48
N SER A 10 15.69 6.69 -9.37
CA SER A 10 16.28 5.97 -8.25
C SER A 10 15.28 4.98 -7.64
N THR A 11 15.61 3.69 -7.70
CA THR A 11 14.82 2.60 -7.07
C THR A 11 14.60 2.87 -5.58
N TYR A 12 15.67 3.19 -4.86
CA TYR A 12 15.58 3.53 -3.44
C TYR A 12 14.63 4.69 -3.15
N SER A 13 14.65 5.73 -3.99
CA SER A 13 13.75 6.87 -3.82
C SER A 13 12.28 6.47 -4.03
N GLY A 14 12.00 5.58 -4.96
CA GLY A 14 10.66 5.05 -5.22
C GLY A 14 10.09 4.33 -4.01
N GLU A 15 10.80 3.31 -3.51
CA GLU A 15 10.41 2.55 -2.33
C GLU A 15 10.23 3.45 -1.09
N ARG A 16 11.18 4.34 -0.83
CA ARG A 16 11.11 5.30 0.28
C ARG A 16 9.93 6.26 0.17
N ALA A 17 9.56 6.67 -1.06
CA ALA A 17 8.42 7.56 -1.26
C ALA A 17 7.09 6.85 -0.96
N VAL A 18 6.91 5.62 -1.45
CA VAL A 18 5.74 4.78 -1.15
C VAL A 18 5.67 4.52 0.36
N TYR A 19 6.76 4.11 0.97
CA TYR A 19 6.84 3.82 2.40
C TYR A 19 6.42 5.00 3.28
N ARG A 20 6.91 6.22 2.99
CA ARG A 20 6.46 7.43 3.71
C ARG A 20 4.97 7.71 3.52
N ALA A 21 4.44 7.45 2.34
CA ALA A 21 3.01 7.62 2.08
C ALA A 21 2.16 6.59 2.82
N VAL A 22 2.66 5.37 2.99
CA VAL A 22 2.04 4.32 3.84
C VAL A 22 2.00 4.78 5.30
N GLN A 23 3.11 5.28 5.85
CA GLN A 23 3.16 5.86 7.19
C GLN A 23 2.13 6.98 7.37
N ASP A 24 2.01 7.87 6.38
CA ASP A 24 1.03 8.97 6.41
C ASP A 24 -0.42 8.45 6.35
N GLY A 25 -0.68 7.39 5.58
CA GLY A 25 -1.97 6.71 5.52
C GLY A 25 -2.36 6.09 6.86
N GLY A 26 -1.46 5.34 7.47
CA GLY A 26 -1.65 4.75 8.80
C GLY A 26 -1.87 5.82 9.89
N ALA A 27 -1.09 6.88 9.86
CA ALA A 27 -1.27 8.01 10.78
C ALA A 27 -2.64 8.68 10.61
N ALA A 28 -3.14 8.80 9.38
CA ALA A 28 -4.48 9.35 9.13
C ALA A 28 -5.59 8.46 9.67
N ILE A 29 -5.50 7.13 9.52
CA ILE A 29 -6.48 6.20 10.08
C ILE A 29 -6.46 6.25 11.60
N ARG A 30 -5.27 6.22 12.24
CA ARG A 30 -5.17 6.36 13.69
C ARG A 30 -5.78 7.68 14.20
N TYR A 31 -5.57 8.78 13.46
CA TYR A 31 -6.16 10.08 13.79
C TYR A 31 -7.70 10.04 13.70
N LEU A 32 -8.26 9.44 12.66
CA LEU A 32 -9.71 9.29 12.52
C LEU A 32 -10.31 8.43 13.63
N ARG A 33 -9.61 7.38 14.06
CA ARG A 33 -10.03 6.52 15.18
C ARG A 33 -9.93 7.18 16.54
N GLU A 34 -9.02 8.14 16.71
CA GLU A 34 -8.88 8.92 17.94
C GLU A 34 -10.02 9.95 18.12
N PHE A 35 -10.52 10.50 17.00
CA PHE A 35 -11.52 11.59 17.02
C PHE A 35 -12.81 11.23 16.26
N PRO A 36 -13.43 10.08 16.50
CA PRO A 36 -14.55 9.61 15.69
C PRO A 36 -15.78 10.52 15.81
N GLU A 37 -16.01 11.13 16.98
CA GLU A 37 -17.12 12.04 17.22
C GLU A 37 -16.97 13.36 16.45
N GLU A 38 -15.74 13.85 16.31
CA GLU A 38 -15.44 15.07 15.56
C GLU A 38 -15.80 14.91 14.07
N PHE A 39 -15.55 13.71 13.51
CA PHE A 39 -15.81 13.39 12.12
C PHE A 39 -17.18 12.75 11.87
N GLY A 40 -17.91 12.38 12.93
CA GLY A 40 -19.20 11.69 12.82
C GLY A 40 -19.11 10.31 12.16
N ILE A 41 -18.02 9.57 12.43
CA ILE A 41 -17.73 8.27 11.82
C ILE A 41 -17.78 7.14 12.86
N ASN A 42 -17.92 5.91 12.38
CA ASN A 42 -17.69 4.71 13.19
C ASN A 42 -16.19 4.34 13.10
N PRO A 43 -15.41 4.37 14.20
CA PRO A 43 -13.98 4.05 14.16
C PRO A 43 -13.68 2.58 13.79
N ASP A 44 -14.66 1.68 13.91
CA ASP A 44 -14.54 0.28 13.54
C ASP A 44 -14.93 0.01 12.08
N GLN A 45 -15.23 1.06 11.29
CA GLN A 45 -15.67 0.96 9.90
C GLN A 45 -14.97 2.03 9.05
N ILE A 46 -13.66 1.98 8.97
CA ILE A 46 -12.86 2.86 8.13
C ILE A 46 -12.41 2.09 6.90
N PHE A 47 -12.85 2.54 5.74
CA PHE A 47 -12.50 1.95 4.44
C PHE A 47 -11.56 2.87 3.69
N MET A 48 -10.55 2.29 3.03
CA MET A 48 -9.62 3.06 2.22
C MET A 48 -9.86 2.80 0.73
N TRP A 49 -10.03 3.86 -0.03
CA TRP A 49 -10.11 3.80 -1.48
C TRP A 49 -8.96 4.54 -2.10
N GLY A 50 -8.30 3.91 -3.06
CA GLY A 50 -7.16 4.48 -3.76
C GLY A 50 -7.14 4.19 -5.25
N SER A 51 -6.56 5.12 -5.99
CA SER A 51 -6.32 5.02 -7.43
C SER A 51 -4.83 5.17 -7.70
N SER A 52 -4.23 4.28 -8.53
CA SER A 52 -2.81 4.32 -8.87
C SER A 52 -1.93 4.39 -7.61
N ALA A 53 -1.17 5.46 -7.40
CA ALA A 53 -0.35 5.65 -6.19
C ALA A 53 -1.16 5.51 -4.88
N GLY A 54 -2.41 5.98 -4.86
CA GLY A 54 -3.30 5.80 -3.71
C GLY A 54 -3.70 4.35 -3.48
N ALA A 55 -3.84 3.55 -4.55
CA ALA A 55 -4.09 2.12 -4.46
C ALA A 55 -2.85 1.36 -3.96
N LEU A 56 -1.63 1.75 -4.40
CA LEU A 56 -0.39 1.22 -3.84
C LEU A 56 -0.32 1.47 -2.32
N ILE A 57 -0.64 2.70 -1.88
CA ILE A 57 -0.65 3.03 -0.45
C ILE A 57 -1.65 2.15 0.31
N ALA A 58 -2.86 1.97 -0.22
CA ALA A 58 -3.89 1.16 0.41
C ALA A 58 -3.46 -0.31 0.56
N LEU A 59 -2.91 -0.91 -0.51
CA LEU A 59 -2.41 -2.28 -0.50
C LEU A 59 -1.24 -2.46 0.48
N HIS A 60 -0.23 -1.59 0.41
CA HIS A 60 0.92 -1.67 1.31
C HIS A 60 0.51 -1.46 2.78
N LEU A 61 -0.40 -0.51 3.05
CA LEU A 61 -0.87 -0.28 4.42
C LEU A 61 -1.67 -1.46 4.99
N SER A 62 -2.32 -2.22 4.11
CA SER A 62 -3.11 -3.39 4.52
C SER A 62 -2.27 -4.62 4.82
N TYR A 63 -1.15 -4.80 4.11
CA TYR A 63 -0.43 -6.07 4.08
C TYR A 63 1.07 -5.98 4.44
N LEU A 64 1.68 -4.79 4.46
CA LEU A 64 3.08 -4.63 4.86
C LEU A 64 3.20 -4.56 6.38
N ASP A 65 3.90 -5.50 6.97
CA ASP A 65 4.21 -5.52 8.40
C ASP A 65 5.65 -5.06 8.71
N ASP A 66 6.00 -4.98 10.00
CA ASP A 66 7.33 -4.52 10.43
C ASP A 66 8.47 -5.44 9.95
N ASP A 67 8.20 -6.74 9.86
CA ASP A 67 9.19 -7.74 9.42
C ASP A 67 9.43 -7.70 7.90
N ASP A 68 8.49 -7.12 7.14
CA ASP A 68 8.54 -6.99 5.68
C ASP A 68 9.19 -5.70 5.21
N ARG A 69 9.72 -4.94 6.12
CA ARG A 69 10.24 -3.60 5.87
C ARG A 69 11.33 -3.60 4.79
N PRO A 70 11.15 -2.91 3.64
CA PRO A 70 12.12 -2.87 2.55
C PRO A 70 13.47 -2.31 3.00
N VAL A 71 14.56 -2.94 2.53
CA VAL A 71 15.94 -2.55 2.88
C VAL A 71 16.21 -1.08 2.59
N ALA A 72 15.65 -0.53 1.53
CA ALA A 72 15.79 0.87 1.15
C ALA A 72 15.29 1.87 2.21
N THR A 73 14.45 1.43 3.15
CA THR A 73 13.84 2.29 4.17
C THR A 73 14.67 2.43 5.44
N TYR A 74 15.64 1.55 5.63
CA TYR A 74 16.64 1.70 6.70
C TYR A 74 17.60 2.86 6.39
N GLY A 75 18.23 3.41 7.42
CA GLY A 75 19.21 4.47 7.27
C GLY A 75 20.51 3.99 6.59
N GLY A 76 21.11 4.83 5.77
CA GLY A 76 22.39 4.56 5.11
C GLY A 76 22.68 5.50 3.96
N GLY A 77 23.95 5.66 3.59
CA GLY A 77 24.36 6.49 2.46
C GLY A 77 24.01 7.99 2.55
N GLY A 78 23.66 8.47 3.74
CA GLY A 78 23.19 9.84 3.97
C GLY A 78 21.66 9.97 4.10
N ASP A 79 20.92 8.90 3.85
CA ASP A 79 19.48 8.86 4.05
C ASP A 79 19.13 8.45 5.50
N PRO A 80 18.12 9.09 6.12
CA PRO A 80 17.67 8.71 7.46
C PRO A 80 16.93 7.36 7.45
N ASP A 81 16.95 6.67 8.58
CA ASP A 81 16.03 5.57 8.84
C ASP A 81 14.60 6.11 8.88
N LEU A 82 13.66 5.44 8.22
CA LEU A 82 12.25 5.87 8.13
C LEU A 82 11.39 5.33 9.28
N GLY A 83 11.93 4.46 10.13
CA GLY A 83 11.16 3.86 11.21
C GLY A 83 10.18 2.77 10.75
N CYS A 84 9.24 2.41 11.59
CA CYS A 84 8.27 1.36 11.30
C CYS A 84 7.22 1.81 10.24
N PRO A 85 6.65 0.88 9.45
CA PRO A 85 5.71 1.25 8.38
C PRO A 85 4.39 1.82 8.90
N ILE A 86 3.93 1.33 10.04
CA ILE A 86 2.57 1.56 10.51
C ILE A 86 2.47 2.37 11.82
N CYS A 87 3.58 2.65 12.51
CA CYS A 87 3.58 3.35 13.80
C CYS A 87 3.98 4.84 13.72
N GLU A 88 4.59 5.26 12.62
CA GLU A 88 5.10 6.62 12.44
C GLU A 88 3.99 7.65 12.14
N GLY A 89 4.31 8.94 12.35
CA GLY A 89 3.47 10.07 11.97
C GLY A 89 2.61 10.68 13.07
N ASN A 90 2.21 9.90 14.08
CA ASN A 90 1.60 10.37 15.33
C ASN A 90 1.71 9.33 16.44
N ASP A 91 1.40 9.71 17.68
CA ASP A 91 1.53 8.87 18.88
C ASP A 91 0.23 8.14 19.27
N TYR A 92 -0.80 8.14 18.41
CA TYR A 92 -2.05 7.43 18.66
C TYR A 92 -1.85 5.92 18.50
N VAL A 93 -2.40 5.14 19.46
CA VAL A 93 -2.17 3.70 19.59
C VAL A 93 -3.24 2.83 18.91
N HIS A 94 -4.09 3.43 18.08
CA HIS A 94 -5.09 2.69 17.33
C HIS A 94 -4.47 1.88 16.19
N ASP A 95 -5.16 0.83 15.77
CA ASP A 95 -4.81 0.06 14.58
C ASP A 95 -4.74 0.98 13.35
N PRO A 96 -3.63 1.01 12.61
CA PRO A 96 -3.48 1.81 11.40
C PRO A 96 -4.09 1.18 10.15
N LYS A 97 -4.38 -0.14 10.17
CA LYS A 97 -4.91 -0.86 8.99
C LYS A 97 -6.39 -0.51 8.77
N PRO A 98 -6.86 -0.32 7.54
CA PRO A 98 -8.28 -0.11 7.23
C PRO A 98 -9.09 -1.39 7.43
N ASN A 99 -10.41 -1.28 7.53
CA ASN A 99 -11.30 -2.45 7.65
C ASN A 99 -11.59 -3.14 6.31
N ALA A 100 -11.41 -2.44 5.20
CA ALA A 100 -11.39 -2.97 3.82
C ALA A 100 -10.78 -1.94 2.88
N ILE A 101 -10.35 -2.39 1.70
CA ILE A 101 -9.81 -1.49 0.68
C ILE A 101 -10.52 -1.63 -0.67
N VAL A 102 -10.53 -0.52 -1.41
CA VAL A 102 -10.85 -0.49 -2.84
C VAL A 102 -9.61 -0.02 -3.59
N SER A 103 -9.03 -0.89 -4.39
CA SER A 103 -7.81 -0.64 -5.16
C SER A 103 -8.14 -0.50 -6.64
N CYS A 104 -7.95 0.69 -7.20
CA CYS A 104 -8.10 0.93 -8.63
C CYS A 104 -6.71 0.96 -9.28
N TRP A 105 -6.42 -0.03 -10.15
CA TRP A 105 -5.11 -0.20 -10.82
C TRP A 105 -3.93 -0.02 -9.85
N GLY A 106 -3.99 -0.79 -8.77
CA GLY A 106 -2.95 -0.82 -7.76
C GLY A 106 -1.92 -1.92 -7.99
N ALA A 107 -0.86 -1.88 -7.21
CA ALA A 107 0.17 -2.91 -7.15
C ALA A 107 0.82 -2.95 -5.77
N ILE A 108 1.49 -4.07 -5.45
CA ILE A 108 2.26 -4.26 -4.22
C ILE A 108 3.72 -4.55 -4.56
N GLY A 109 4.62 -4.24 -3.65
CA GLY A 109 6.06 -4.40 -3.85
C GLY A 109 6.54 -5.84 -3.75
N ASP A 110 5.89 -6.65 -2.94
CA ASP A 110 6.14 -8.08 -2.79
C ASP A 110 4.85 -8.81 -2.45
N LEU A 111 4.62 -10.00 -3.02
CA LEU A 111 3.46 -10.84 -2.73
C LEU A 111 3.60 -11.57 -1.39
N ASP A 112 4.82 -11.79 -0.93
CA ASP A 112 5.09 -12.45 0.35
C ASP A 112 4.68 -11.59 1.56
N TRP A 113 4.42 -10.29 1.35
CA TRP A 113 3.82 -9.42 2.38
C TRP A 113 2.35 -9.73 2.67
N ILE A 114 1.67 -10.45 1.77
CA ILE A 114 0.30 -10.90 1.98
C ILE A 114 0.37 -12.28 2.59
N ASP A 115 0.02 -12.41 3.85
CA ASP A 115 0.09 -13.67 4.55
C ASP A 115 -1.25 -14.13 5.17
N ALA A 116 -1.26 -15.29 5.81
CA ALA A 116 -2.49 -15.87 6.34
C ALA A 116 -3.00 -15.19 7.62
N ASP A 117 -2.20 -14.34 8.24
CA ASP A 117 -2.57 -13.59 9.45
C ASP A 117 -3.24 -12.26 9.09
N ASP A 118 -3.15 -11.84 7.83
CA ASP A 118 -3.85 -10.66 7.33
C ASP A 118 -5.37 -10.85 7.28
N THR A 119 -6.09 -9.76 7.52
CA THR A 119 -7.55 -9.80 7.61
C THR A 119 -8.28 -8.74 6.80
N VAL A 120 -7.55 -7.88 6.07
CA VAL A 120 -8.14 -6.76 5.33
C VAL A 120 -8.66 -7.23 3.98
N PRO A 121 -9.99 -7.26 3.75
CA PRO A 121 -10.54 -7.65 2.45
C PRO A 121 -10.33 -6.56 1.40
N ALA A 122 -10.25 -6.97 0.12
CA ALA A 122 -9.96 -6.09 -0.99
C ALA A 122 -10.97 -6.20 -2.14
N ILE A 123 -11.39 -5.05 -2.67
CA ILE A 123 -12.03 -4.96 -3.99
C ILE A 123 -11.05 -4.29 -4.93
N MET A 124 -10.77 -4.94 -6.05
CA MET A 124 -9.79 -4.46 -7.02
C MET A 124 -10.43 -4.24 -8.39
N PHE A 125 -10.05 -3.14 -9.03
CA PHE A 125 -10.41 -2.81 -10.42
C PHE A 125 -9.13 -2.61 -11.22
N HIS A 126 -8.97 -3.30 -12.36
CA HIS A 126 -7.74 -3.17 -13.16
C HIS A 126 -8.01 -3.46 -14.63
N GLY A 127 -7.44 -2.64 -15.51
CA GLY A 127 -7.41 -2.92 -16.95
C GLY A 127 -6.35 -3.97 -17.29
N THR A 128 -6.72 -4.99 -18.07
CA THR A 128 -5.80 -6.09 -18.43
C THR A 128 -4.63 -5.64 -19.28
N ALA A 129 -4.77 -4.51 -20.00
CA ALA A 129 -3.76 -3.91 -20.86
C ALA A 129 -3.13 -2.64 -20.26
N ASP A 130 -3.18 -2.45 -18.94
CA ASP A 130 -2.59 -1.27 -18.28
C ASP A 130 -1.06 -1.24 -18.50
N LEU A 131 -0.60 -0.15 -19.13
CA LEU A 131 0.82 0.08 -19.45
C LEU A 131 1.52 0.95 -18.39
N VAL A 132 0.81 1.45 -17.39
CA VAL A 132 1.34 2.33 -16.34
C VAL A 132 1.60 1.53 -15.07
N VAL A 133 0.58 0.83 -14.58
CA VAL A 133 0.71 -0.11 -13.47
C VAL A 133 0.44 -1.51 -14.03
N PRO A 134 1.42 -2.41 -14.02
CA PRO A 134 1.24 -3.73 -14.64
C PRO A 134 0.12 -4.53 -13.97
N PHE A 135 -0.76 -5.11 -14.77
CA PHE A 135 -1.83 -5.99 -14.29
C PHE A 135 -1.30 -7.26 -13.63
N ASN A 136 -0.22 -7.83 -14.16
CA ASN A 136 0.50 -8.97 -13.58
C ASN A 136 1.72 -8.46 -12.80
N SER A 137 2.92 -8.69 -13.30
CA SER A 137 4.15 -8.16 -12.70
C SER A 137 4.98 -7.43 -13.73
N GLY A 138 5.68 -6.40 -13.30
CA GLY A 138 6.54 -5.63 -14.19
C GLY A 138 7.02 -4.34 -13.57
N LEU A 139 7.72 -3.56 -14.40
CA LEU A 139 8.16 -2.23 -14.02
C LEU A 139 7.00 -1.24 -14.21
N PRO A 140 6.66 -0.43 -13.22
CA PRO A 140 5.67 0.61 -13.38
C PRO A 140 6.16 1.66 -14.40
N PHE A 141 5.20 2.33 -15.08
CA PHE A 141 5.46 3.30 -16.15
C PHE A 141 6.19 2.72 -17.38
N THR A 142 6.03 1.44 -17.64
CA THR A 142 6.40 0.65 -18.84
C THR A 142 7.89 0.63 -19.24
N LEU A 143 8.67 1.65 -18.93
CA LEU A 143 10.06 1.79 -19.39
C LEU A 143 11.01 2.30 -18.30
N ASN A 144 10.56 2.45 -17.08
CA ASN A 144 11.43 3.00 -16.04
C ASN A 144 12.16 1.90 -15.28
N ILE A 145 13.31 1.50 -15.82
CA ILE A 145 14.20 0.50 -15.25
C ILE A 145 14.80 0.89 -13.88
N ALA A 146 14.57 2.12 -13.43
CA ALA A 146 15.03 2.59 -12.13
C ALA A 146 14.01 2.38 -11.01
N LEU A 147 12.82 1.86 -11.33
CA LEU A 147 11.83 1.50 -10.32
C LEU A 147 11.85 -0.01 -10.06
N PRO A 148 11.49 -0.47 -8.86
CA PRO A 148 11.40 -1.90 -8.57
C PRO A 148 10.26 -2.54 -9.39
N ILE A 149 10.35 -3.84 -9.59
CA ILE A 149 9.22 -4.63 -10.09
C ILE A 149 8.11 -4.55 -9.04
N VAL A 150 6.88 -4.43 -9.52
CA VAL A 150 5.67 -4.49 -8.68
C VAL A 150 4.76 -5.61 -9.18
N TYR A 151 3.87 -6.06 -8.30
CA TYR A 151 2.90 -7.10 -8.57
C TYR A 151 1.51 -6.46 -8.60
N GLY A 152 0.83 -6.60 -9.74
CA GLY A 152 -0.48 -6.01 -9.99
C GLY A 152 -1.64 -6.86 -9.49
N SER A 153 -2.85 -6.34 -9.72
CA SER A 153 -4.08 -6.88 -9.11
C SER A 153 -4.35 -8.34 -9.44
N ASN A 154 -3.89 -8.88 -10.57
CA ASN A 154 -4.06 -10.30 -10.89
C ASN A 154 -3.32 -11.19 -9.90
N LEU A 155 -2.05 -10.91 -9.67
CA LEU A 155 -1.23 -11.71 -8.75
C LEU A 155 -1.60 -11.47 -7.28
N ILE A 156 -2.04 -10.25 -6.96
CA ILE A 156 -2.57 -9.95 -5.62
C ILE A 156 -3.85 -10.76 -5.36
N HIS A 157 -4.77 -10.84 -6.34
CA HIS A 157 -5.98 -11.64 -6.25
C HIS A 157 -5.66 -13.12 -6.01
N ASP A 158 -4.78 -13.69 -6.83
CA ASP A 158 -4.36 -15.09 -6.67
C ASP A 158 -3.76 -15.34 -5.27
N ARG A 159 -2.95 -14.41 -4.78
CA ARG A 159 -2.32 -14.53 -3.46
C ARG A 159 -3.32 -14.41 -2.32
N LEU A 160 -4.26 -13.46 -2.40
CA LEU A 160 -5.31 -13.30 -1.40
C LEU A 160 -6.21 -14.55 -1.33
N ASP A 161 -6.53 -15.16 -2.48
CA ASP A 161 -7.26 -16.43 -2.54
C ASP A 161 -6.47 -17.58 -1.90
N GLU A 162 -5.16 -17.66 -2.17
CA GLU A 162 -4.28 -18.68 -1.60
C GLU A 162 -4.26 -18.65 -0.07
N VAL A 163 -4.20 -17.45 0.52
CA VAL A 163 -4.16 -17.27 1.99
C VAL A 163 -5.55 -17.16 2.62
N GLY A 164 -6.62 -17.14 1.81
CA GLY A 164 -8.01 -17.17 2.28
C GLY A 164 -8.59 -15.83 2.69
N ILE A 165 -8.05 -14.72 2.18
CA ILE A 165 -8.57 -13.37 2.42
C ILE A 165 -9.66 -13.06 1.40
N GLU A 166 -10.82 -12.57 1.88
CA GLU A 166 -11.94 -12.20 1.00
C GLU A 166 -11.54 -11.07 0.05
N ASN A 167 -11.69 -11.34 -1.25
CA ASN A 167 -11.34 -10.35 -2.25
C ASN A 167 -12.14 -10.52 -3.55
N TYR A 168 -12.23 -9.44 -4.34
CA TYR A 168 -12.90 -9.42 -5.64
C TYR A 168 -12.06 -8.64 -6.64
N LEU A 169 -11.88 -9.19 -7.84
CA LEU A 169 -11.18 -8.56 -8.94
C LEU A 169 -12.15 -8.29 -10.11
N TYR A 170 -12.32 -7.03 -10.47
CA TYR A 170 -13.08 -6.58 -11.62
C TYR A 170 -12.12 -6.14 -12.72
N LEU A 171 -12.30 -6.71 -13.92
CA LEU A 171 -11.45 -6.48 -15.08
C LEU A 171 -12.12 -5.53 -16.06
N GLU A 172 -11.31 -4.68 -16.68
CA GLU A 172 -11.68 -3.88 -17.84
C GLU A 172 -10.71 -4.22 -18.98
N ASP A 173 -11.25 -4.55 -20.16
CA ASP A 173 -10.50 -4.94 -21.37
C ASP A 173 -10.11 -3.74 -22.21
#